data_921c5bfc9b3c21cf4a82c3d98b687425
#
_entry.id   921c5bfc9b3c21cf4a82c3d98b687425
#
_cell.length_a   1.000
_cell.length_b   1.000
_cell.length_c   1.000
_cell.angle_alpha   90.00
_cell.angle_beta   90.00
_cell.angle_gamma   90.00
#
_symmetry.space_group_name_H-M   'P 1'
#
loop_
_entity.id
_entity.type
_entity.pdbx_description
1 polymer ?
#
loop_
_entity_poly.entity_id
_entity_poly.type
_entity_poly.pdbx_seq_one_letter_code
_entity_poly.pdbx_strand_id
1 'polypeptide(L)'
;MMDTTLYNQFPEWSKVYNEGHFLVGTDDLDSQASISILNQVFGYEQNCYATRQGFFMIDWNIKQHIGVDLALHGDRKCYDNHVTMSHWDSPVNSNSANINAILKISQDNYTKKCAFSTLLQIMSLLDVPLPKTKEGKQFLLTIDSAYLGYYSSYFRRTWTDYMEQLGFTELIDIVRETTSDDFKRMKINEELTFQDGALTFDKDRKEYAENLLGYELYLPQGQFKERAQFHSDYTSKQYGRELLENECLFSLAMTSKNNISYTLYNTVH
;
A
#
# COMPACT_ATOMS: atom_id res chain seq x y z
N MET A 1 -10.53 15.28 -4.23
CA MET A 1 -9.16 15.88 -4.07
C MET A 1 -8.80 15.94 -2.60
N MET A 2 -7.60 15.56 -2.25
CA MET A 2 -7.04 15.61 -0.89
C MET A 2 -7.02 17.05 -0.33
N ASP A 3 -7.18 17.19 0.99
CA ASP A 3 -6.98 18.48 1.65
C ASP A 3 -5.63 19.09 1.30
N THR A 4 -5.59 20.37 0.95
CA THR A 4 -4.38 21.04 0.44
C THR A 4 -3.26 21.04 1.47
N THR A 5 -3.56 21.16 2.76
CA THR A 5 -2.54 21.14 3.82
C THR A 5 -1.89 19.78 3.92
N LEU A 6 -2.66 18.72 3.81
CA LEU A 6 -2.15 17.35 3.79
C LEU A 6 -1.38 17.06 2.49
N TYR A 7 -1.94 17.43 1.34
CA TYR A 7 -1.31 17.28 0.01
C TYR A 7 0.10 17.88 -0.03
N ASN A 8 0.27 19.08 0.52
CA ASN A 8 1.55 19.79 0.51
C ASN A 8 2.64 19.11 1.38
N GLN A 9 2.27 18.21 2.27
CA GLN A 9 3.23 17.46 3.09
C GLN A 9 3.76 16.21 2.40
N PHE A 10 3.10 15.74 1.34
CA PHE A 10 3.62 14.61 0.55
C PHE A 10 4.89 15.01 -0.21
N PRO A 11 5.85 14.08 -0.37
CA PRO A 11 7.07 14.33 -1.15
C PRO A 11 6.74 14.76 -2.59
N GLU A 12 7.43 15.76 -3.12
CA GLU A 12 7.15 16.30 -4.46
C GLU A 12 7.26 15.24 -5.56
N TRP A 13 8.21 14.28 -5.42
CA TRP A 13 8.38 13.20 -6.39
C TRP A 13 7.10 12.35 -6.55
N SER A 14 6.26 12.23 -5.52
CA SER A 14 5.04 11.40 -5.53
C SER A 14 3.87 12.01 -6.31
N LYS A 15 3.99 13.27 -6.72
CA LYS A 15 2.95 14.05 -7.42
C LYS A 15 3.23 14.20 -8.90
N VAL A 16 4.41 13.79 -9.36
CA VAL A 16 4.88 13.98 -10.73
C VAL A 16 5.54 12.73 -11.28
N TYR A 17 5.58 12.59 -12.60
CA TYR A 17 6.33 11.51 -13.24
C TYR A 17 7.83 11.62 -12.95
N ASN A 18 8.45 10.52 -12.59
CA ASN A 18 9.90 10.42 -12.39
C ASN A 18 10.49 9.52 -13.47
N GLU A 19 11.16 10.15 -14.44
CA GLU A 19 11.77 9.45 -15.56
C GLU A 19 12.76 8.36 -15.08
N GLY A 20 12.75 7.21 -15.75
CA GLY A 20 13.67 6.09 -15.47
C GLY A 20 13.32 5.28 -14.20
N HIS A 21 12.22 5.59 -13.51
CA HIS A 21 11.75 4.81 -12.38
C HIS A 21 10.73 3.75 -12.81
N PHE A 22 10.80 2.59 -12.16
CA PHE A 22 9.91 1.46 -12.33
C PHE A 22 9.31 1.04 -11.00
N LEU A 23 8.18 0.36 -11.03
CA LEU A 23 7.46 -0.01 -9.82
C LEU A 23 7.92 -1.36 -9.26
N VAL A 24 7.85 -1.48 -7.94
CA VAL A 24 7.98 -2.71 -7.16
C VAL A 24 6.62 -3.01 -6.53
N GLY A 25 6.01 -4.13 -6.89
CA GLY A 25 4.74 -4.57 -6.31
C GLY A 25 4.85 -5.75 -5.36
N THR A 26 3.74 -6.10 -4.76
CA THR A 26 3.52 -7.28 -3.91
C THR A 26 2.44 -8.19 -4.50
N ASP A 27 2.09 -9.27 -3.80
CA ASP A 27 1.14 -10.31 -4.22
C ASP A 27 -0.31 -10.03 -3.82
N ASP A 28 -0.64 -8.81 -3.40
CA ASP A 28 -1.99 -8.46 -3.03
C ASP A 28 -2.68 -7.49 -4.02
N LEU A 29 -3.99 -7.37 -3.86
CA LEU A 29 -4.80 -6.52 -4.72
C LEU A 29 -4.55 -5.02 -4.46
N ASP A 30 -4.21 -4.61 -3.25
CA ASP A 30 -3.93 -3.20 -2.94
C ASP A 30 -2.71 -2.71 -3.73
N SER A 31 -1.62 -3.47 -3.67
CA SER A 31 -0.42 -3.15 -4.45
C SER A 31 -0.71 -3.13 -5.94
N GLN A 32 -1.37 -4.16 -6.49
CA GLN A 32 -1.57 -4.28 -7.94
C GLN A 32 -2.57 -3.26 -8.50
N ALA A 33 -3.64 -2.96 -7.76
CA ALA A 33 -4.59 -1.91 -8.15
C ALA A 33 -3.93 -0.52 -8.07
N SER A 34 -3.09 -0.29 -7.07
CA SER A 34 -2.27 0.92 -6.94
C SER A 34 -1.28 1.10 -8.09
N ILE A 35 -0.59 0.02 -8.48
CA ILE A 35 0.29 0.00 -9.66
C ILE A 35 -0.50 0.35 -10.93
N SER A 36 -1.71 -0.16 -11.06
CA SER A 36 -2.57 0.10 -12.22
C SER A 36 -2.92 1.57 -12.36
N ILE A 37 -3.24 2.25 -11.26
CA ILE A 37 -3.45 3.71 -11.25
C ILE A 37 -2.17 4.45 -11.62
N LEU A 38 -1.03 4.09 -11.04
CA LEU A 38 0.25 4.73 -11.34
C LEU A 38 0.69 4.51 -12.79
N ASN A 39 0.40 3.34 -13.36
CA ASN A 39 0.60 3.07 -14.78
C ASN A 39 -0.30 3.95 -15.65
N GLN A 40 -1.60 4.07 -15.34
CA GLN A 40 -2.53 4.91 -16.11
C GLN A 40 -2.19 6.40 -16.04
N VAL A 41 -1.83 6.91 -14.87
CA VAL A 41 -1.57 8.35 -14.64
C VAL A 41 -0.19 8.76 -15.16
N PHE A 42 0.83 7.94 -14.92
CA PHE A 42 2.22 8.29 -15.21
C PHE A 42 2.89 7.42 -16.28
N GLY A 43 2.28 6.30 -16.67
CA GLY A 43 2.91 5.34 -17.58
C GLY A 43 4.01 4.49 -16.92
N TYR A 44 4.05 4.40 -15.60
CA TYR A 44 5.03 3.54 -14.92
C TYR A 44 4.79 2.07 -15.21
N GLU A 45 5.87 1.35 -15.46
CA GLU A 45 5.86 -0.10 -15.61
C GLU A 45 6.40 -0.78 -14.34
N GLN A 46 5.90 -1.97 -14.05
CA GLN A 46 6.39 -2.79 -12.96
C GLN A 46 7.61 -3.61 -13.44
N ASN A 47 8.75 -3.43 -12.80
CA ASN A 47 9.96 -4.22 -13.05
C ASN A 47 10.30 -5.19 -11.93
N CYS A 48 9.77 -4.96 -10.74
CA CYS A 48 10.12 -5.74 -9.56
C CYS A 48 8.89 -6.25 -8.84
N TYR A 49 9.12 -7.36 -8.13
CA TYR A 49 8.13 -8.03 -7.31
C TYR A 49 8.78 -8.48 -5.99
N ALA A 50 8.19 -8.11 -4.89
CA ALA A 50 8.67 -8.45 -3.56
C ALA A 50 7.70 -9.41 -2.87
N THR A 51 8.23 -10.53 -2.37
CA THR A 51 7.51 -11.47 -1.52
C THR A 51 8.14 -11.51 -0.13
N ARG A 52 7.60 -12.31 0.76
CA ARG A 52 8.23 -12.58 2.05
C ARG A 52 9.53 -13.38 1.95
N GLN A 53 9.78 -14.09 0.82
CA GLN A 53 10.91 -14.97 0.61
C GLN A 53 12.00 -14.35 -0.26
N GLY A 54 11.64 -13.39 -1.13
CA GLY A 54 12.63 -12.85 -2.06
C GLY A 54 12.20 -11.63 -2.83
N PHE A 55 13.16 -11.04 -3.51
CA PHE A 55 13.02 -9.92 -4.41
C PHE A 55 13.35 -10.36 -5.83
N PHE A 56 12.45 -10.12 -6.74
CA PHE A 56 12.50 -10.59 -8.11
C PHE A 56 12.47 -9.42 -9.09
N MET A 57 13.17 -9.53 -10.22
CA MET A 57 13.25 -8.47 -11.23
C MET A 57 13.11 -9.05 -12.65
N ILE A 58 12.51 -8.28 -13.54
CA ILE A 58 12.45 -8.58 -14.99
C ILE A 58 13.76 -8.13 -15.64
N ASP A 59 14.11 -6.86 -15.51
CA ASP A 59 15.35 -6.29 -16.06
C ASP A 59 16.29 -5.80 -14.95
N TRP A 60 17.47 -6.42 -14.86
CA TRP A 60 18.48 -6.12 -13.84
C TRP A 60 19.29 -4.84 -14.12
N ASN A 61 19.18 -4.27 -15.30
CA ASN A 61 19.84 -2.99 -15.65
C ASN A 61 19.12 -1.79 -15.04
N ILE A 62 17.84 -1.91 -14.74
CA ILE A 62 17.03 -0.89 -14.09
C ILE A 62 17.46 -0.77 -12.62
N LYS A 63 17.79 0.44 -12.19
CA LYS A 63 18.29 0.71 -10.83
C LYS A 63 17.38 1.58 -9.98
N GLN A 64 16.43 2.29 -10.61
CA GLN A 64 15.57 3.23 -9.93
C GLN A 64 14.17 2.64 -9.79
N HIS A 65 13.75 2.45 -8.54
CA HIS A 65 12.48 1.79 -8.23
C HIS A 65 11.67 2.60 -7.24
N ILE A 66 10.35 2.49 -7.37
CA ILE A 66 9.36 3.03 -6.43
C ILE A 66 8.56 1.85 -5.89
N GLY A 67 8.61 1.63 -4.58
CA GLY A 67 7.78 0.64 -3.91
C GLY A 67 6.31 1.05 -3.93
N VAL A 68 5.40 0.08 -4.07
CA VAL A 68 3.96 0.30 -4.02
C VAL A 68 3.36 -0.68 -3.03
N ASP A 69 2.74 -0.15 -2.01
CA ASP A 69 2.24 -0.88 -0.85
C ASP A 69 3.36 -1.67 -0.14
N LEU A 70 4.48 -0.98 0.03
CA LEU A 70 5.68 -1.50 0.66
C LEU A 70 6.25 -0.48 1.65
N ALA A 71 6.32 -0.86 2.91
CA ALA A 71 6.89 -0.07 4.00
C ALA A 71 8.43 -0.06 3.95
N LEU A 72 9.00 0.50 2.89
CA LEU A 72 10.45 0.47 2.62
C LEU A 72 11.23 1.30 3.65
N HIS A 73 12.31 0.71 4.15
CA HIS A 73 13.24 1.37 5.05
C HIS A 73 14.30 2.20 4.28
N GLY A 74 14.89 3.21 4.95
CA GLY A 74 15.94 4.09 4.41
C GLY A 74 15.38 5.21 3.54
N ASP A 75 16.07 5.53 2.43
CA ASP A 75 15.73 6.66 1.55
C ASP A 75 14.99 6.24 0.28
N ARG A 76 14.40 5.07 0.27
CA ARG A 76 13.76 4.51 -0.93
C ARG A 76 12.41 5.15 -1.15
N LYS A 77 12.12 5.55 -2.39
CA LYS A 77 10.81 6.05 -2.78
C LYS A 77 9.77 4.94 -2.66
N CYS A 78 8.65 5.22 -2.00
CA CYS A 78 7.51 4.31 -1.97
C CYS A 78 6.20 5.06 -1.77
N TYR A 79 5.13 4.53 -2.38
CA TYR A 79 3.75 4.80 -1.98
C TYR A 79 3.35 3.72 -0.98
N ASP A 80 2.94 4.14 0.20
CA ASP A 80 2.67 3.22 1.29
C ASP A 80 1.68 3.87 2.28
N ASN A 81 0.98 3.05 3.06
CA ASN A 81 0.10 3.54 4.12
C ASN A 81 0.35 2.86 5.47
N HIS A 82 1.34 1.99 5.55
CA HIS A 82 1.66 1.29 6.79
C HIS A 82 2.22 2.24 7.86
N VAL A 83 1.98 1.93 9.12
CA VAL A 83 2.65 2.60 10.24
C VAL A 83 4.07 2.03 10.36
N THR A 84 5.07 2.85 10.11
CA THR A 84 6.49 2.44 10.11
C THR A 84 7.25 2.88 11.36
N MET A 85 6.68 3.76 12.15
CA MET A 85 7.30 4.26 13.38
C MET A 85 6.98 3.37 14.57
N SER A 86 7.94 2.61 15.07
CA SER A 86 7.80 1.79 16.28
C SER A 86 7.70 2.64 17.55
N HIS A 87 8.21 3.87 17.53
CA HIS A 87 8.20 4.85 18.63
C HIS A 87 8.01 6.25 18.05
N TRP A 88 7.65 7.22 18.88
CA TRP A 88 7.44 8.62 18.50
C TRP A 88 8.68 9.30 17.89
N ASP A 89 9.88 8.85 18.27
CA ASP A 89 11.18 9.35 17.83
C ASP A 89 11.88 8.44 16.78
N SER A 90 11.16 7.43 16.26
CA SER A 90 11.72 6.57 15.22
C SER A 90 12.05 7.38 13.96
N PRO A 91 13.15 7.05 13.27
CA PRO A 91 13.44 7.63 11.98
C PRO A 91 12.32 7.29 10.99
N VAL A 92 12.00 8.23 10.13
CA VAL A 92 10.98 8.09 9.08
C VAL A 92 11.67 8.14 7.73
N ASN A 93 11.28 7.26 6.83
CA ASN A 93 11.68 7.37 5.43
C ASN A 93 11.05 8.63 4.82
N SER A 94 11.84 9.70 4.64
CA SER A 94 11.38 10.97 4.08
C SER A 94 10.95 10.88 2.60
N ASN A 95 11.33 9.82 1.92
CA ASN A 95 10.92 9.49 0.55
C ASN A 95 9.71 8.54 0.50
N SER A 96 9.05 8.29 1.62
CA SER A 96 7.78 7.56 1.65
C SER A 96 6.61 8.52 1.47
N ALA A 97 5.84 8.34 0.40
CA ALA A 97 4.54 8.97 0.23
C ALA A 97 3.52 8.21 1.07
N ASN A 98 3.51 8.48 2.37
CA ASN A 98 2.78 7.72 3.38
C ASN A 98 2.16 8.69 4.41
N ILE A 99 0.83 8.73 4.44
CA ILE A 99 0.08 9.63 5.34
C ILE A 99 0.39 9.35 6.82
N ASN A 100 0.58 8.08 7.21
CA ASN A 100 0.90 7.72 8.59
C ASN A 100 2.31 8.19 8.99
N ALA A 101 3.26 8.15 8.06
CA ALA A 101 4.60 8.67 8.27
C ALA A 101 4.60 10.22 8.35
N ILE A 102 3.88 10.88 7.45
CA ILE A 102 3.71 12.35 7.42
C ILE A 102 3.11 12.85 8.73
N LEU A 103 2.08 12.18 9.24
CA LEU A 103 1.39 12.56 10.48
C LEU A 103 2.05 12.00 11.74
N LYS A 104 3.23 11.38 11.59
CA LYS A 104 4.03 10.79 12.69
C LYS A 104 3.21 9.82 13.55
N ILE A 105 2.45 8.96 12.85
CA ILE A 105 1.74 7.89 13.51
C ILE A 105 2.75 6.82 13.91
N SER A 106 2.76 6.52 15.19
CA SER A 106 3.65 5.55 15.83
C SER A 106 2.86 4.60 16.71
N GLN A 107 3.55 3.71 17.38
CA GLN A 107 2.96 2.86 18.39
C GLN A 107 2.23 3.68 19.50
N ASP A 108 2.74 4.86 19.83
CA ASP A 108 2.22 5.65 20.95
C ASP A 108 0.84 6.25 20.66
N ASN A 109 0.58 6.58 19.40
CA ASN A 109 -0.69 7.12 18.91
C ASN A 109 -1.37 6.25 17.85
N TYR A 110 -1.09 4.94 17.80
CA TYR A 110 -1.51 3.98 16.81
C TYR A 110 -3.01 3.98 16.49
N THR A 111 -3.85 4.36 17.47
CA THR A 111 -5.29 4.48 17.29
C THR A 111 -5.72 5.65 16.40
N LYS A 112 -4.79 6.56 16.10
CA LYS A 112 -5.00 7.69 15.19
C LYS A 112 -4.54 7.39 13.74
N LYS A 113 -4.16 6.15 13.44
CA LYS A 113 -3.68 5.80 12.10
C LYS A 113 -4.76 5.97 11.03
N CYS A 114 -4.33 6.37 9.86
CA CYS A 114 -5.08 6.22 8.62
C CYS A 114 -5.06 4.73 8.24
N ALA A 115 -6.18 4.05 8.43
CA ALA A 115 -6.32 2.61 8.23
C ALA A 115 -7.09 2.32 6.93
N PHE A 116 -6.56 2.80 5.81
CA PHE A 116 -7.10 2.57 4.47
C PHE A 116 -6.10 1.80 3.63
N SER A 117 -6.47 1.54 2.38
CA SER A 117 -5.58 0.98 1.38
C SER A 117 -4.59 2.04 0.86
N THR A 118 -3.44 1.60 0.40
CA THR A 118 -2.48 2.42 -0.36
C THR A 118 -3.14 2.95 -1.63
N LEU A 119 -4.02 2.16 -2.25
CA LEU A 119 -4.83 2.58 -3.40
C LEU A 119 -5.66 3.84 -3.11
N LEU A 120 -6.40 3.87 -2.00
CA LEU A 120 -7.21 5.05 -1.62
C LEU A 120 -6.33 6.28 -1.41
N GLN A 121 -5.17 6.13 -0.79
CA GLN A 121 -4.22 7.22 -0.63
C GLN A 121 -3.72 7.76 -1.97
N ILE A 122 -3.32 6.88 -2.90
CA ILE A 122 -2.85 7.26 -4.25
C ILE A 122 -3.97 7.93 -5.04
N MET A 123 -5.18 7.37 -5.04
CA MET A 123 -6.33 7.98 -5.72
C MET A 123 -6.61 9.40 -5.22
N SER A 124 -6.55 9.61 -3.90
CA SER A 124 -6.72 10.94 -3.30
C SER A 124 -5.59 11.90 -3.67
N LEU A 125 -4.34 11.44 -3.60
CA LEU A 125 -3.14 12.23 -3.90
C LEU A 125 -3.11 12.69 -5.37
N LEU A 126 -3.52 11.83 -6.29
CA LEU A 126 -3.48 12.08 -7.74
C LEU A 126 -4.83 12.53 -8.31
N ASP A 127 -5.81 12.80 -7.45
CA ASP A 127 -7.17 13.22 -7.81
C ASP A 127 -7.87 12.26 -8.80
N VAL A 128 -7.63 10.96 -8.63
CA VAL A 128 -8.28 9.92 -9.42
C VAL A 128 -9.73 9.75 -8.95
N PRO A 129 -10.72 9.79 -9.86
CA PRO A 129 -12.12 9.69 -9.47
C PRO A 129 -12.46 8.32 -8.88
N LEU A 130 -13.40 8.31 -7.94
CA LEU A 130 -13.96 7.07 -7.39
C LEU A 130 -14.73 6.27 -8.45
N PRO A 131 -14.90 4.95 -8.27
CA PRO A 131 -15.79 4.15 -9.12
C PRO A 131 -17.18 4.76 -9.22
N LYS A 132 -17.78 4.64 -10.40
CA LYS A 132 -19.09 5.31 -10.69
C LYS A 132 -20.27 4.66 -9.97
N THR A 133 -20.20 3.34 -9.75
CA THR A 133 -21.30 2.56 -9.15
C THR A 133 -21.18 2.47 -7.63
N LYS A 134 -22.30 2.23 -6.97
CA LYS A 134 -22.31 1.96 -5.53
C LYS A 134 -21.50 0.71 -5.20
N GLU A 135 -21.68 -0.34 -5.98
CA GLU A 135 -20.98 -1.61 -5.85
C GLU A 135 -19.46 -1.43 -6.02
N GLY A 136 -19.05 -0.60 -6.98
CA GLY A 136 -17.63 -0.29 -7.19
C GLY A 136 -17.01 0.44 -5.99
N LYS A 137 -17.72 1.41 -5.40
CA LYS A 137 -17.30 2.11 -4.20
C LYS A 137 -17.25 1.18 -2.98
N GLN A 138 -18.23 0.27 -2.87
CA GLN A 138 -18.21 -0.76 -1.84
C GLN A 138 -17.00 -1.69 -2.02
N PHE A 139 -16.74 -2.15 -3.23
CA PHE A 139 -15.61 -3.01 -3.54
C PHE A 139 -14.27 -2.32 -3.23
N LEU A 140 -14.10 -1.07 -3.63
CA LEU A 140 -12.91 -0.27 -3.32
C LEU A 140 -12.62 -0.25 -1.81
N LEU A 141 -13.65 -0.15 -0.98
CA LEU A 141 -13.53 -0.18 0.48
C LEU A 141 -13.22 -1.58 1.05
N THR A 142 -13.38 -2.66 0.27
CA THR A 142 -12.96 -4.01 0.71
C THR A 142 -11.45 -4.22 0.59
N ILE A 143 -10.79 -3.46 -0.29
CA ILE A 143 -9.33 -3.53 -0.48
C ILE A 143 -8.67 -3.12 0.83
N ASP A 144 -7.75 -3.92 1.29
CA ASP A 144 -7.11 -3.84 2.62
C ASP A 144 -8.09 -3.68 3.80
N SER A 145 -9.35 -4.08 3.57
CA SER A 145 -10.42 -3.97 4.57
C SER A 145 -10.64 -2.54 5.10
N ALA A 146 -10.50 -1.55 4.23
CA ALA A 146 -10.60 -0.13 4.54
C ALA A 146 -11.92 0.27 5.24
N TYR A 147 -13.01 -0.48 5.03
CA TYR A 147 -14.31 -0.25 5.67
C TYR A 147 -14.32 -0.52 7.18
N LEU A 148 -13.41 -1.37 7.70
CA LEU A 148 -13.49 -1.86 9.08
C LEU A 148 -13.40 -0.75 10.13
N GLY A 149 -12.63 0.29 9.87
CA GLY A 149 -12.48 1.41 10.78
C GLY A 149 -13.81 2.08 11.14
N TYR A 150 -14.74 2.17 10.19
CA TYR A 150 -16.06 2.77 10.41
C TYR A 150 -16.91 1.97 11.40
N TYR A 151 -16.87 0.64 11.36
CA TYR A 151 -17.67 -0.22 12.25
C TYR A 151 -17.08 -0.38 13.64
N SER A 152 -15.86 0.08 13.85
CA SER A 152 -15.25 0.15 15.17
C SER A 152 -15.70 1.42 15.90
N SER A 153 -16.31 1.29 17.07
CA SER A 153 -16.63 2.45 17.91
C SER A 153 -15.39 3.26 18.30
N TYR A 154 -14.22 2.63 18.27
CA TYR A 154 -12.94 3.23 18.63
C TYR A 154 -12.34 4.06 17.48
N PHE A 155 -12.49 3.58 16.23
CA PHE A 155 -11.84 4.18 15.06
C PHE A 155 -12.78 4.99 14.19
N ARG A 156 -14.09 4.90 14.38
CA ARG A 156 -15.09 5.53 13.48
C ARG A 156 -14.83 7.01 13.25
N ARG A 157 -14.56 7.77 14.33
CA ARG A 157 -14.30 9.20 14.20
C ARG A 157 -13.04 9.45 13.37
N THR A 158 -11.94 8.83 13.72
CA THR A 158 -10.67 8.92 12.97
C THR A 158 -10.85 8.53 11.52
N TRP A 159 -11.59 7.46 11.27
CA TRP A 159 -11.93 7.00 9.92
C TRP A 159 -12.69 8.07 9.13
N THR A 160 -13.73 8.66 9.71
CA THR A 160 -14.54 9.70 9.07
C THR A 160 -13.71 10.96 8.80
N ASP A 161 -12.92 11.42 9.78
CA ASP A 161 -12.06 12.58 9.65
C ASP A 161 -11.04 12.40 8.50
N TYR A 162 -10.49 11.18 8.29
CA TYR A 162 -9.61 10.90 7.16
C TYR A 162 -10.34 10.84 5.83
N MET A 163 -11.55 10.28 5.75
CA MET A 163 -12.34 10.30 4.51
C MET A 163 -12.62 11.72 4.04
N GLU A 164 -12.88 12.65 4.97
CA GLU A 164 -13.02 14.07 4.68
C GLU A 164 -11.70 14.68 4.18
N GLN A 165 -10.58 14.42 4.85
CA GLN A 165 -9.25 14.92 4.46
C GLN A 165 -8.78 14.37 3.11
N LEU A 166 -9.13 13.13 2.78
CA LEU A 166 -8.84 12.52 1.49
C LEU A 166 -9.79 12.99 0.37
N GLY A 167 -10.85 13.75 0.70
CA GLY A 167 -11.83 14.22 -0.26
C GLY A 167 -12.84 13.17 -0.72
N PHE A 168 -13.02 12.09 0.06
CA PHE A 168 -13.89 10.98 -0.24
C PHE A 168 -15.14 10.91 0.64
N THR A 169 -15.77 12.06 0.87
CA THR A 169 -16.95 12.18 1.73
C THR A 169 -18.10 11.28 1.28
N GLU A 170 -18.26 11.01 -0.01
CA GLU A 170 -19.31 10.12 -0.51
C GLU A 170 -19.12 8.66 -0.05
N LEU A 171 -17.88 8.22 0.26
CA LEU A 171 -17.64 6.90 0.83
C LEU A 171 -18.21 6.77 2.25
N ILE A 172 -18.38 7.88 2.97
CA ILE A 172 -19.03 7.91 4.28
C ILE A 172 -20.50 7.49 4.16
N ASP A 173 -21.18 7.92 3.11
CA ASP A 173 -22.58 7.53 2.87
C ASP A 173 -22.66 6.05 2.44
N ILE A 174 -21.71 5.58 1.63
CA ILE A 174 -21.61 4.17 1.25
C ILE A 174 -21.53 3.25 2.48
N VAL A 175 -20.66 3.55 3.45
CA VAL A 175 -20.54 2.69 4.65
C VAL A 175 -21.74 2.81 5.58
N ARG A 176 -22.45 3.92 5.60
CA ARG A 176 -23.72 4.10 6.36
C ARG A 176 -24.82 3.19 5.84
N GLU A 177 -24.87 3.01 4.52
CA GLU A 177 -25.90 2.23 3.83
C GLU A 177 -25.54 0.75 3.62
N THR A 178 -24.34 0.31 4.01
CA THR A 178 -23.83 -1.03 3.78
C THR A 178 -23.54 -1.69 5.13
N THR A 179 -23.74 -2.97 5.26
CA THR A 179 -23.36 -3.70 6.48
C THR A 179 -21.94 -4.26 6.37
N SER A 180 -21.28 -4.49 7.51
CA SER A 180 -19.96 -5.14 7.52
C SER A 180 -19.97 -6.51 6.84
N ASP A 181 -21.11 -7.26 6.91
CA ASP A 181 -21.23 -8.56 6.28
C ASP A 181 -21.42 -8.46 4.75
N ASP A 182 -21.99 -7.38 4.25
CA ASP A 182 -22.05 -7.11 2.81
C ASP A 182 -20.63 -6.91 2.26
N PHE A 183 -19.80 -6.12 2.92
CA PHE A 183 -18.39 -5.94 2.53
C PHE A 183 -17.61 -7.27 2.54
N LYS A 184 -17.78 -8.11 3.56
CA LYS A 184 -17.12 -9.41 3.62
C LYS A 184 -17.49 -10.32 2.43
N ARG A 185 -18.75 -10.25 1.96
CA ARG A 185 -19.21 -11.04 0.80
C ARG A 185 -18.61 -10.54 -0.52
N MET A 186 -18.30 -9.26 -0.62
CA MET A 186 -17.71 -8.67 -1.83
C MET A 186 -16.19 -8.82 -1.90
N LYS A 187 -15.54 -9.05 -0.74
CA LYS A 187 -14.08 -9.11 -0.66
C LYS A 187 -13.55 -10.27 -1.49
N ILE A 188 -12.59 -9.97 -2.37
CA ILE A 188 -11.75 -10.97 -3.00
C ILE A 188 -10.64 -11.32 -2.01
N ASN A 189 -10.63 -12.58 -1.55
CA ASN A 189 -9.62 -13.08 -0.60
C ASN A 189 -8.46 -13.78 -1.31
N GLU A 190 -8.15 -13.36 -2.51
CA GLU A 190 -7.15 -14.03 -3.32
C GLU A 190 -5.99 -13.11 -3.59
N GLU A 191 -4.84 -13.63 -3.30
CA GLU A 191 -3.56 -13.07 -3.68
C GLU A 191 -3.31 -13.33 -5.18
N LEU A 192 -2.50 -12.48 -5.79
CA LEU A 192 -1.98 -12.79 -7.11
C LEU A 192 -1.10 -14.04 -7.01
N THR A 193 -1.14 -14.86 -8.01
CA THR A 193 -0.30 -16.07 -8.04
C THR A 193 1.01 -15.75 -8.73
N PHE A 194 2.12 -16.05 -8.06
CA PHE A 194 3.46 -16.00 -8.62
C PHE A 194 3.93 -17.42 -8.91
N GLN A 195 4.00 -17.76 -10.20
CA GLN A 195 4.41 -19.10 -10.63
C GLN A 195 5.35 -18.99 -11.84
N ASP A 196 6.43 -19.75 -11.82
CA ASP A 196 7.42 -19.83 -12.90
C ASP A 196 7.95 -18.45 -13.37
N GLY A 197 8.08 -17.53 -12.42
CA GLY A 197 8.52 -16.16 -12.68
C GLY A 197 7.48 -15.25 -13.32
N ALA A 198 6.24 -15.68 -13.45
CA ALA A 198 5.13 -14.87 -13.92
C ALA A 198 4.16 -14.50 -12.78
N LEU A 199 3.71 -13.25 -12.78
CA LEU A 199 2.64 -12.80 -11.93
C LEU A 199 1.31 -12.95 -12.67
N THR A 200 0.40 -13.72 -12.11
CA THR A 200 -0.90 -14.00 -12.69
C THR A 200 -2.02 -13.70 -11.72
N PHE A 201 -3.18 -13.39 -12.25
CA PHE A 201 -4.40 -13.20 -11.52
C PHE A 201 -5.50 -14.06 -12.15
N ASP A 202 -6.32 -14.71 -11.34
CA ASP A 202 -7.45 -15.48 -11.86
C ASP A 202 -8.31 -14.60 -12.78
N LYS A 203 -8.61 -15.09 -13.99
CA LYS A 203 -9.25 -14.31 -15.05
C LYS A 203 -10.62 -13.76 -14.61
N ASP A 204 -11.46 -14.60 -14.00
CA ASP A 204 -12.83 -14.21 -13.65
C ASP A 204 -12.83 -13.18 -12.51
N ARG A 205 -11.90 -13.31 -11.59
CA ARG A 205 -11.70 -12.37 -10.48
C ARG A 205 -11.09 -11.06 -10.92
N LYS A 206 -10.13 -11.12 -11.85
CA LYS A 206 -9.55 -9.92 -12.47
C LYS A 206 -10.65 -9.13 -13.16
N GLU A 207 -11.45 -9.77 -14.02
CA GLU A 207 -12.57 -9.14 -14.72
C GLU A 207 -13.61 -8.57 -13.75
N TYR A 208 -13.93 -9.30 -12.69
CA TYR A 208 -14.83 -8.81 -11.63
C TYR A 208 -14.28 -7.54 -10.96
N ALA A 209 -13.00 -7.53 -10.56
CA ALA A 209 -12.37 -6.37 -9.94
C ALA A 209 -12.32 -5.17 -10.90
N GLU A 210 -11.94 -5.38 -12.16
CA GLU A 210 -11.88 -4.35 -13.19
C GLU A 210 -13.25 -3.71 -13.45
N ASN A 211 -14.30 -4.53 -13.55
CA ASN A 211 -15.66 -4.04 -13.74
C ASN A 211 -16.13 -3.16 -12.58
N LEU A 212 -15.77 -3.50 -11.35
CA LEU A 212 -16.14 -2.76 -10.15
C LEU A 212 -15.30 -1.49 -9.97
N LEU A 213 -13.99 -1.59 -10.16
CA LEU A 213 -13.08 -0.44 -10.05
C LEU A 213 -13.26 0.55 -11.20
N GLY A 214 -13.64 0.06 -12.38
CA GLY A 214 -13.85 0.87 -13.58
C GLY A 214 -12.57 1.17 -14.37
N TYR A 215 -11.51 0.39 -14.13
CA TYR A 215 -10.24 0.44 -14.88
C TYR A 215 -9.58 -0.93 -14.95
N GLU A 216 -8.71 -1.09 -15.95
CA GLU A 216 -7.97 -2.34 -16.16
C GLU A 216 -6.84 -2.50 -15.12
N LEU A 217 -6.70 -3.72 -14.60
CA LEU A 217 -5.60 -4.07 -13.72
C LEU A 217 -4.37 -4.42 -14.57
N TYR A 218 -3.34 -3.58 -14.42
CA TYR A 218 -2.05 -3.79 -15.05
C TYR A 218 -1.39 -5.05 -14.49
N LEU A 219 -0.88 -5.90 -15.37
CA LEU A 219 0.00 -7.01 -15.04
C LEU A 219 1.27 -6.90 -15.89
N PRO A 220 2.45 -7.00 -15.29
CA PRO A 220 3.69 -6.87 -16.04
C PRO A 220 3.87 -8.00 -17.04
N GLN A 221 4.41 -7.65 -18.20
CA GLN A 221 4.77 -8.60 -19.24
C GLN A 221 6.25 -8.96 -19.09
N GLY A 222 6.55 -10.21 -18.77
CA GLY A 222 7.92 -10.67 -18.61
C GLY A 222 8.08 -11.67 -17.48
N GLN A 223 9.27 -12.26 -17.44
CA GLN A 223 9.60 -13.21 -16.39
C GLN A 223 10.49 -12.58 -15.34
N PHE A 224 10.01 -12.60 -14.13
CA PHE A 224 10.77 -12.23 -12.96
C PHE A 224 11.80 -13.31 -12.61
N LYS A 225 13.01 -12.89 -12.29
CA LYS A 225 14.09 -13.76 -11.81
C LYS A 225 14.51 -13.31 -10.42
N GLU A 226 14.79 -14.25 -9.55
CA GLU A 226 15.24 -13.96 -8.18
C GLU A 226 16.52 -13.11 -8.22
N ARG A 227 16.51 -12.02 -7.49
CA ARG A 227 17.62 -11.07 -7.35
C ARG A 227 18.24 -11.12 -5.96
N ALA A 228 17.41 -11.32 -4.93
CA ALA A 228 17.83 -11.44 -3.56
C ALA A 228 16.85 -12.32 -2.79
N GLN A 229 17.36 -13.01 -1.79
CA GLN A 229 16.54 -13.74 -0.83
C GLN A 229 16.24 -12.87 0.37
N PHE A 230 15.06 -13.08 0.95
CA PHE A 230 14.60 -12.38 2.13
C PHE A 230 14.40 -13.34 3.31
N HIS A 231 14.56 -12.77 4.50
CA HIS A 231 14.06 -13.32 5.74
C HIS A 231 12.97 -12.38 6.27
N SER A 232 11.73 -12.85 6.32
CA SER A 232 10.61 -12.08 6.85
C SER A 232 10.04 -12.76 8.09
N ASP A 233 9.82 -11.97 9.14
CA ASP A 233 9.28 -12.47 10.40
C ASP A 233 8.47 -11.40 11.13
N TYR A 234 7.92 -11.78 12.26
CA TYR A 234 7.18 -10.90 13.16
C TYR A 234 7.91 -10.80 14.49
N THR A 235 7.87 -9.62 15.09
CA THR A 235 8.43 -9.41 16.42
C THR A 235 7.59 -8.42 17.24
N SER A 236 7.90 -8.36 18.53
CA SER A 236 7.33 -7.37 19.42
C SER A 236 7.93 -5.98 19.18
N LYS A 237 7.14 -4.94 19.37
CA LYS A 237 7.56 -3.53 19.25
C LYS A 237 8.84 -3.15 20.02
N GLN A 238 9.15 -3.85 21.08
CA GLN A 238 10.36 -3.56 21.89
C GLN A 238 11.67 -3.70 21.11
N TYR A 239 11.66 -4.52 20.06
CA TYR A 239 12.81 -4.72 19.15
C TYR A 239 12.81 -3.75 17.95
N GLY A 240 11.84 -2.84 17.88
CA GLY A 240 11.70 -1.95 16.73
C GLY A 240 12.89 -1.02 16.51
N ARG A 241 13.56 -0.56 17.58
CA ARG A 241 14.75 0.30 17.46
C ARG A 241 15.93 -0.49 16.90
N GLU A 242 16.19 -1.68 17.42
CA GLU A 242 17.25 -2.57 16.94
C GLU A 242 17.06 -2.93 15.45
N LEU A 243 15.81 -3.20 15.04
CA LEU A 243 15.50 -3.46 13.64
C LEU A 243 15.77 -2.25 12.75
N LEU A 244 15.42 -1.03 13.17
CA LEU A 244 15.65 0.20 12.40
C LEU A 244 17.14 0.55 12.24
N GLU A 245 18.01 0.01 13.10
CA GLU A 245 19.46 0.15 13.03
C GLU A 245 20.12 -0.95 12.17
N ASN A 246 19.35 -1.96 11.73
CA ASN A 246 19.85 -3.06 10.95
C ASN A 246 20.07 -2.67 9.48
N GLU A 247 21.30 -2.69 9.00
CA GLU A 247 21.66 -2.34 7.61
C GLU A 247 21.03 -3.25 6.56
N CYS A 248 20.62 -4.47 6.94
CA CYS A 248 19.93 -5.41 6.06
C CYS A 248 18.41 -5.17 6.00
N LEU A 249 17.87 -4.18 6.71
CA LEU A 249 16.42 -3.96 6.75
C LEU A 249 15.91 -3.49 5.39
N PHE A 250 15.00 -4.29 4.82
CA PHE A 250 14.29 -3.97 3.59
C PHE A 250 13.00 -3.20 3.87
N SER A 251 12.14 -3.76 4.71
CA SER A 251 10.85 -3.16 5.08
C SER A 251 10.49 -3.43 6.53
N LEU A 252 9.69 -2.51 7.10
CA LEU A 252 9.17 -2.62 8.46
C LEU A 252 7.79 -1.97 8.55
N ALA A 253 6.80 -2.73 9.03
CA ALA A 253 5.44 -2.26 9.25
C ALA A 253 4.90 -2.72 10.60
N MET A 254 4.20 -1.84 11.30
CA MET A 254 3.43 -2.23 12.48
C MET A 254 2.12 -2.89 12.07
N THR A 255 1.96 -4.16 12.36
CA THR A 255 0.73 -4.93 12.10
C THR A 255 -0.33 -4.73 13.20
N SER A 256 0.11 -4.32 14.37
CA SER A 256 -0.75 -3.92 15.49
C SER A 256 -0.01 -2.92 16.39
N LYS A 257 -0.68 -2.42 17.41
CA LYS A 257 -0.04 -1.54 18.41
C LYS A 257 1.23 -2.15 19.05
N ASN A 258 1.35 -3.48 19.06
CA ASN A 258 2.42 -4.16 19.78
C ASN A 258 3.32 -5.05 18.90
N ASN A 259 2.95 -5.26 17.64
CA ASN A 259 3.64 -6.20 16.75
C ASN A 259 4.15 -5.49 15.50
N ILE A 260 5.30 -5.92 15.05
CA ILE A 260 6.00 -5.45 13.86
C ILE A 260 6.17 -6.65 12.93
N SER A 261 5.86 -6.47 11.64
CA SER A 261 6.32 -7.31 10.54
C SER A 261 7.55 -6.66 9.94
N TYR A 262 8.57 -7.43 9.63
CA TYR A 262 9.79 -6.92 9.03
C TYR A 262 10.36 -7.90 8.01
N THR A 263 11.16 -7.38 7.12
CA THR A 263 11.86 -8.13 6.09
C THR A 263 13.32 -7.69 6.03
N LEU A 264 14.24 -8.65 6.07
CA LEU A 264 15.68 -8.43 5.95
C LEU A 264 16.19 -9.03 4.65
N TYR A 265 17.19 -8.40 4.04
CA TYR A 265 18.00 -9.08 3.04
C TYR A 265 18.80 -10.21 3.71
N ASN A 266 18.74 -11.40 3.12
CA ASN A 266 19.68 -12.45 3.53
C ASN A 266 21.09 -12.01 3.16
N THR A 267 21.96 -11.85 4.15
CA THR A 267 23.40 -11.71 3.91
C THR A 267 23.91 -13.02 3.35
N VAL A 268 24.24 -13.03 2.06
CA VAL A 268 25.05 -14.13 1.51
C VAL A 268 26.44 -13.97 2.14
N HIS A 269 26.77 -14.85 3.07
CA HIS A 269 28.12 -15.02 3.61
C HIS A 269 29.02 -15.69 2.59
#